data_d7a7bf8e40a056863916477dfe23320c
#
_entry.id   d7a7bf8e40a056863916477dfe23320c
#
_cell.length_a   1.000
_cell.length_b   1.000
_cell.length_c   1.000
_cell.angle_alpha   90.00
_cell.angle_beta   90.00
_cell.angle_gamma   90.00
#
_symmetry.space_group_name_H-M   'P 1'
#
loop_
_entity.id
_entity.type
_entity.pdbx_description
1 polymer ?
#
loop_
_entity_poly.entity_id
_entity_poly.type
_entity_poly.pdbx_seq_one_letter_code
_entity_poly.pdbx_strand_id
1 'polypeptide(L)'
;MAALAALFPNKALIAALTWWTIAQLVKVPVNYFVHRKIDLRLWVSAGGMPSSHSALVCALATGAALQDGLGSTTFAICVALAMIVMYDAAGVRQAASQQARILNQIIDEMFQGHPISEERLKELLGHTRFQVVVGAAMGILGTLVMWRFWQS
;
A
#
# COMPACT_ATOMS: atom_id res chain seq x y z
N MET A 1 4.51 29.91 -5.55
CA MET A 1 5.64 29.35 -6.32
C MET A 1 6.78 28.90 -5.41
N ALA A 2 7.28 29.71 -4.47
CA ALA A 2 8.38 29.34 -3.56
C ALA A 2 8.08 28.10 -2.68
N ALA A 3 6.85 27.92 -2.17
CA ALA A 3 6.47 26.78 -1.33
C ALA A 3 6.52 25.44 -2.09
N LEU A 4 6.14 25.42 -3.37
CA LEU A 4 6.24 24.23 -4.22
C LEU A 4 7.70 23.89 -4.57
N ALA A 5 8.55 24.88 -4.75
CA ALA A 5 9.98 24.69 -4.99
C ALA A 5 10.69 24.07 -3.76
N ALA A 6 10.20 24.32 -2.55
CA ALA A 6 10.73 23.72 -1.32
C ALA A 6 10.42 22.21 -1.16
N LEU A 7 9.51 21.66 -1.95
CA LEU A 7 9.22 20.20 -1.94
C LEU A 7 10.28 19.40 -2.70
N PHE A 8 10.92 19.99 -3.71
CA PHE A 8 11.92 19.31 -4.54
C PHE A 8 13.20 18.87 -3.80
N PRO A 9 13.71 19.58 -2.78
CA PRO A 9 14.87 19.10 -2.00
C PRO A 9 14.51 18.01 -0.98
N ASN A 10 13.22 17.70 -0.75
CA ASN A 10 12.82 16.64 0.18
C ASN A 10 12.95 15.26 -0.48
N LYS A 11 14.18 14.72 -0.42
CA LYS A 11 14.50 13.41 -1.00
C LYS A 11 13.68 12.28 -0.40
N ALA A 12 13.34 12.34 0.90
CA ALA A 12 12.52 11.34 1.56
C ALA A 12 11.10 11.29 0.98
N LEU A 13 10.48 12.45 0.76
CA LEU A 13 9.15 12.53 0.13
C LEU A 13 9.18 12.06 -1.32
N ILE A 14 10.20 12.45 -2.08
CA ILE A 14 10.34 12.00 -3.48
C ILE A 14 10.48 10.48 -3.54
N ALA A 15 11.31 9.88 -2.70
CA ALA A 15 11.45 8.42 -2.62
C ALA A 15 10.11 7.75 -2.28
N ALA A 16 9.39 8.26 -1.28
CA ALA A 16 8.11 7.73 -0.86
C ALA A 16 7.07 7.73 -2.00
N LEU A 17 6.92 8.86 -2.71
CA LEU A 17 6.00 8.97 -3.83
C LEU A 17 6.42 8.12 -5.03
N THR A 18 7.72 8.04 -5.31
CA THR A 18 8.25 7.19 -6.39
C THR A 18 7.93 5.73 -6.13
N TRP A 19 8.25 5.21 -4.94
CA TRP A 19 8.01 3.80 -4.64
C TRP A 19 6.54 3.46 -4.44
N TRP A 20 5.72 4.41 -3.97
CA TRP A 20 4.26 4.27 -4.02
C TRP A 20 3.76 4.11 -5.45
N THR A 21 4.20 4.97 -6.37
CA THR A 21 3.78 4.95 -7.77
C THR A 21 4.23 3.65 -8.44
N ILE A 22 5.49 3.25 -8.26
CA ILE A 22 6.00 1.99 -8.83
C ILE A 22 5.22 0.79 -8.28
N ALA A 23 4.98 0.74 -6.96
CA ALA A 23 4.18 -0.33 -6.35
C ALA A 23 2.76 -0.38 -6.93
N GLN A 24 2.15 0.77 -7.19
CA GLN A 24 0.81 0.84 -7.78
C GLN A 24 0.81 0.36 -9.24
N LEU A 25 1.80 0.76 -10.03
CA LEU A 25 1.90 0.36 -11.44
C LEU A 25 2.20 -1.14 -11.60
N VAL A 26 3.00 -1.72 -10.73
CA VAL A 26 3.41 -3.14 -10.77
C VAL A 26 2.25 -4.09 -10.42
N LYS A 27 1.17 -3.63 -9.78
CA LYS A 27 0.02 -4.48 -9.41
C LYS A 27 -0.60 -5.21 -10.59
N VAL A 28 -0.82 -4.53 -11.71
CA VAL A 28 -1.46 -5.13 -12.90
C VAL A 28 -0.56 -6.20 -13.53
N PRO A 29 0.74 -5.95 -13.82
CA PRO A 29 1.65 -7.01 -14.26
C PRO A 29 1.71 -8.19 -13.30
N VAL A 30 1.86 -7.97 -11.99
CA VAL A 30 1.92 -9.05 -11.01
C VAL A 30 0.63 -9.87 -11.01
N ASN A 31 -0.53 -9.23 -11.05
CA ASN A 31 -1.82 -9.91 -11.14
C ASN A 31 -1.92 -10.78 -12.40
N TYR A 32 -1.43 -10.27 -13.52
CA TYR A 32 -1.39 -11.04 -14.77
C TYR A 32 -0.51 -12.29 -14.65
N PHE A 33 0.68 -12.19 -14.07
CA PHE A 33 1.56 -13.34 -13.91
C PHE A 33 1.00 -14.39 -12.95
N VAL A 34 0.33 -13.97 -11.88
CA VAL A 34 -0.22 -14.86 -10.84
C VAL A 34 -1.57 -15.47 -11.25
N HIS A 35 -2.49 -14.65 -11.76
CA HIS A 35 -3.88 -15.05 -12.00
C HIS A 35 -4.24 -15.17 -13.49
N ARG A 36 -3.31 -14.83 -14.41
CA ARG A 36 -3.53 -14.80 -15.86
C ARG A 36 -4.71 -13.90 -16.28
N LYS A 37 -5.03 -12.88 -15.46
CA LYS A 37 -6.11 -11.93 -15.71
C LYS A 37 -5.56 -10.50 -15.65
N ILE A 38 -5.90 -9.69 -16.68
CA ILE A 38 -5.58 -8.25 -16.68
C ILE A 38 -6.77 -7.55 -16.01
N ASP A 39 -6.53 -6.94 -14.87
CA ASP A 39 -7.51 -6.10 -14.17
C ASP A 39 -6.90 -4.70 -13.95
N LEU A 40 -7.29 -3.76 -14.79
CA LEU A 40 -6.81 -2.36 -14.73
C LEU A 40 -7.33 -1.62 -13.49
N ARG A 41 -8.40 -2.12 -12.84
CA ARG A 41 -8.95 -1.52 -11.61
C ARG A 41 -7.94 -1.57 -10.46
N LEU A 42 -6.96 -2.47 -10.54
CA LEU A 42 -5.88 -2.57 -9.55
C LEU A 42 -5.01 -1.33 -9.47
N TRP A 43 -4.91 -0.52 -10.52
CA TRP A 43 -4.15 0.74 -10.49
C TRP A 43 -4.74 1.80 -9.58
N VAL A 44 -6.04 1.74 -9.32
CA VAL A 44 -6.75 2.65 -8.39
C VAL A 44 -7.22 1.94 -7.13
N SER A 45 -6.97 0.63 -7.03
CA SER A 45 -7.38 -0.17 -5.88
C SER A 45 -6.38 -0.09 -4.73
N ALA A 46 -6.90 -0.10 -3.51
CA ALA A 46 -6.09 -0.25 -2.31
C ALA A 46 -5.55 -1.68 -2.12
N GLY A 47 -6.18 -2.70 -2.77
CA GLY A 47 -5.78 -4.10 -2.71
C GLY A 47 -4.69 -4.46 -3.73
N GLY A 48 -4.33 -5.76 -3.80
CA GLY A 48 -3.37 -6.31 -4.73
C GLY A 48 -1.91 -6.31 -4.23
N MET A 49 -1.04 -6.98 -4.95
CA MET A 49 0.38 -7.14 -4.60
C MET A 49 1.26 -6.36 -5.60
N PRO A 50 2.28 -5.62 -5.10
CA PRO A 50 2.66 -5.35 -3.72
C PRO A 50 1.76 -4.29 -3.04
N SER A 51 1.82 -4.18 -1.69
CA SER A 51 1.14 -3.11 -0.96
C SER A 51 1.81 -1.76 -1.21
N SER A 52 1.10 -0.88 -1.92
CA SER A 52 1.58 0.49 -2.18
C SER A 52 1.65 1.36 -0.92
N HIS A 53 0.75 1.12 0.06
CA HIS A 53 0.80 1.81 1.35
C HIS A 53 2.06 1.47 2.14
N SER A 54 2.42 0.18 2.20
CA SER A 54 3.64 -0.26 2.87
C SER A 54 4.89 0.26 2.15
N ALA A 55 4.91 0.26 0.81
CA ALA A 55 6.00 0.82 0.04
C ALA A 55 6.19 2.32 0.32
N LEU A 56 5.09 3.09 0.37
CA LEU A 56 5.11 4.52 0.68
C LEU A 56 5.75 4.80 2.04
N VAL A 57 5.19 4.21 3.10
CA VAL A 57 5.59 4.56 4.47
C VAL A 57 6.97 4.02 4.82
N CYS A 58 7.36 2.85 4.28
CA CYS A 58 8.70 2.31 4.47
C CYS A 58 9.76 3.09 3.67
N ALA A 59 9.44 3.54 2.45
CA ALA A 59 10.31 4.41 1.68
C ALA A 59 10.49 5.76 2.39
N LEU A 60 9.42 6.34 2.94
CA LEU A 60 9.48 7.58 3.71
C LEU A 60 10.36 7.43 4.94
N ALA A 61 10.16 6.37 5.73
CA ALA A 61 10.98 6.11 6.92
C ALA A 61 12.45 5.91 6.58
N THR A 62 12.74 5.15 5.51
CA THR A 62 14.12 4.95 5.03
C THR A 62 14.73 6.25 4.55
N GLY A 63 13.99 7.07 3.79
CA GLY A 63 14.45 8.39 3.36
C GLY A 63 14.72 9.33 4.51
N ALA A 64 13.88 9.37 5.54
CA ALA A 64 14.08 10.15 6.75
C ALA A 64 15.34 9.69 7.53
N ALA A 65 15.55 8.37 7.64
CA ALA A 65 16.76 7.82 8.25
C ALA A 65 18.03 8.27 7.54
N LEU A 66 18.02 8.28 6.22
CA LEU A 66 19.16 8.64 5.38
C LEU A 66 19.40 10.15 5.32
N GLN A 67 18.34 10.96 5.43
CA GLN A 67 18.41 12.42 5.38
C GLN A 67 18.73 13.05 6.73
N ASP A 68 18.01 12.62 7.78
CA ASP A 68 18.02 13.26 9.10
C ASP A 68 18.74 12.40 10.17
N GLY A 69 19.09 11.16 9.84
CA GLY A 69 19.72 10.18 10.72
C GLY A 69 18.72 9.34 11.52
N LEU A 70 19.19 8.15 11.94
CA LEU A 70 18.39 7.19 12.73
C LEU A 70 17.97 7.71 14.11
N GLY A 71 18.73 8.66 14.68
CA GLY A 71 18.41 9.29 15.96
C GLY A 71 17.42 10.46 15.88
N SER A 72 16.94 10.80 14.69
CA SER A 72 16.06 11.97 14.52
C SER A 72 14.61 11.69 14.94
N THR A 73 13.93 12.72 15.43
CA THR A 73 12.49 12.66 15.72
C THR A 73 11.69 12.39 14.44
N THR A 74 12.13 12.92 13.31
CA THR A 74 11.50 12.68 12.00
C THR A 74 11.47 11.18 11.68
N PHE A 75 12.60 10.49 11.84
CA PHE A 75 12.68 9.04 11.63
C PHE A 75 11.74 8.29 12.58
N ALA A 76 11.76 8.63 13.89
CA ALA A 76 10.88 7.98 14.86
C ALA A 76 9.39 8.12 14.51
N ILE A 77 8.96 9.31 14.08
CA ILE A 77 7.57 9.57 13.61
C ILE A 77 7.25 8.73 12.37
N CYS A 78 8.17 8.69 11.38
CA CYS A 78 7.97 7.91 10.17
C CYS A 78 7.87 6.40 10.45
N VAL A 79 8.66 5.87 11.39
CA VAL A 79 8.59 4.46 11.81
C VAL A 79 7.26 4.17 12.50
N ALA A 80 6.82 5.03 13.44
CA ALA A 80 5.54 4.88 14.10
C ALA A 80 4.37 4.88 13.09
N LEU A 81 4.41 5.81 12.12
CA LEU A 81 3.44 5.86 11.03
C LEU A 81 3.47 4.58 10.19
N ALA A 82 4.66 4.08 9.84
CA ALA A 82 4.80 2.84 9.06
C ALA A 82 4.20 1.65 9.80
N MET A 83 4.44 1.52 11.10
CA MET A 83 3.86 0.47 11.93
C MET A 83 2.33 0.53 11.94
N ILE A 84 1.73 1.70 12.15
CA ILE A 84 0.28 1.90 12.16
C ILE A 84 -0.33 1.52 10.81
N VAL A 85 0.23 2.06 9.71
CA VAL A 85 -0.30 1.84 8.35
C VAL A 85 -0.19 0.37 7.94
N MET A 86 0.94 -0.29 8.25
CA MET A 86 1.11 -1.71 7.92
C MET A 86 0.22 -2.61 8.77
N TYR A 87 0.01 -2.28 10.04
CA TYR A 87 -0.91 -2.99 10.92
C TYR A 87 -2.35 -2.89 10.43
N ASP A 88 -2.80 -1.67 10.07
CA ASP A 88 -4.12 -1.44 9.48
C ASP A 88 -4.30 -2.22 8.17
N ALA A 89 -3.33 -2.13 7.27
CA ALA A 89 -3.38 -2.82 5.99
C ALA A 89 -3.48 -4.36 6.12
N ALA A 90 -2.83 -4.94 7.14
CA ALA A 90 -2.80 -6.38 7.37
C ALA A 90 -3.95 -6.91 8.25
N GLY A 91 -4.53 -6.06 9.12
CA GLY A 91 -5.48 -6.47 10.14
C GLY A 91 -6.89 -5.97 9.90
N VAL A 92 -7.11 -4.67 10.00
CA VAL A 92 -8.46 -4.08 10.00
C VAL A 92 -9.21 -4.33 8.69
N ARG A 93 -8.52 -4.20 7.56
CA ARG A 93 -9.14 -4.44 6.24
C ARG A 93 -9.45 -5.91 6.00
N GLN A 94 -8.67 -6.82 6.55
CA GLN A 94 -8.97 -8.25 6.48
C GLN A 94 -10.20 -8.61 7.31
N ALA A 95 -10.36 -8.02 8.49
CA ALA A 95 -11.55 -8.19 9.33
C ALA A 95 -12.81 -7.65 8.64
N ALA A 96 -12.74 -6.45 8.04
CA ALA A 96 -13.86 -5.87 7.29
C ALA A 96 -14.26 -6.74 6.07
N SER A 97 -13.29 -7.35 5.39
CA SER A 97 -13.55 -8.29 4.29
C SER A 97 -14.26 -9.55 4.75
N GLN A 98 -13.86 -10.11 5.90
CA GLN A 98 -14.54 -11.27 6.48
C GLN A 98 -15.98 -10.94 6.90
N GLN A 99 -16.20 -9.76 7.49
CA GLN A 99 -17.54 -9.29 7.85
C GLN A 99 -18.43 -9.11 6.62
N ALA A 100 -17.94 -8.50 5.55
CA ALA A 100 -18.66 -8.35 4.30
C ALA A 100 -19.05 -9.71 3.70
N ARG A 101 -18.13 -10.69 3.77
CA ARG A 101 -18.37 -12.05 3.28
C ARG A 101 -19.47 -12.77 4.06
N ILE A 102 -19.44 -12.68 5.40
CA ILE A 102 -20.49 -13.25 6.26
C ILE A 102 -21.85 -12.60 6.00
N LEU A 103 -21.89 -11.27 5.86
CA LEU A 103 -23.11 -10.54 5.56
C LEU A 103 -23.68 -10.93 4.19
N ASN A 104 -22.84 -11.10 3.17
CA ASN A 104 -23.28 -11.58 1.86
C ASN A 104 -23.86 -13.01 1.94
N GLN A 105 -23.26 -13.90 2.75
CA GLN A 105 -23.81 -15.24 2.98
C GLN A 105 -25.18 -15.21 3.67
N ILE A 106 -25.34 -14.38 4.70
CA ILE A 106 -26.63 -14.21 5.38
C ILE A 106 -27.70 -13.70 4.42
N ILE A 107 -27.35 -12.72 3.57
CA ILE A 107 -28.25 -12.18 2.55
C ILE A 107 -28.64 -13.29 1.56
N ASP A 108 -27.68 -14.05 1.05
CA ASP A 108 -27.95 -15.17 0.11
C ASP A 108 -28.86 -16.24 0.75
N GLU A 109 -28.70 -16.55 2.04
CA GLU A 109 -29.52 -17.52 2.77
C GLU A 109 -30.93 -17.01 3.06
N MET A 110 -31.08 -15.72 3.44
CA MET A 110 -32.39 -15.15 3.76
C MET A 110 -33.30 -14.96 2.52
N PHE A 111 -32.70 -14.77 1.36
CA PHE A 111 -33.41 -14.43 0.13
C PHE A 111 -33.32 -15.52 -0.94
N GLN A 112 -33.26 -16.79 -0.54
CA GLN A 112 -33.22 -17.93 -1.47
C GLN A 112 -34.28 -17.80 -2.57
N GLY A 113 -33.88 -17.43 -3.77
CA GLY A 113 -34.71 -17.41 -4.96
C GLY A 113 -35.44 -16.11 -5.34
N HIS A 114 -35.22 -15.02 -4.61
CA HIS A 114 -35.72 -13.70 -5.03
C HIS A 114 -34.57 -12.86 -5.59
N PRO A 115 -34.70 -12.33 -6.84
CA PRO A 115 -33.68 -11.41 -7.36
C PRO A 115 -33.82 -10.08 -6.61
N ILE A 116 -32.96 -9.89 -5.62
CA ILE A 116 -32.72 -8.55 -5.08
C ILE A 116 -31.74 -7.90 -6.05
N SER A 117 -32.11 -6.73 -6.58
CA SER A 117 -31.21 -5.91 -7.38
C SER A 117 -30.12 -5.35 -6.46
N GLU A 118 -28.97 -5.96 -6.47
CA GLU A 118 -28.03 -5.86 -5.38
C GLU A 118 -26.73 -5.26 -5.79
N GLU A 119 -26.42 -4.18 -5.14
CA GLU A 119 -25.02 -3.92 -4.81
C GLU A 119 -24.63 -4.86 -3.66
N ARG A 120 -24.15 -6.07 -3.97
CA ARG A 120 -23.48 -6.93 -2.99
C ARG A 120 -22.39 -6.11 -2.30
N LEU A 121 -22.35 -6.20 -0.98
CA LEU A 121 -21.30 -5.56 -0.20
C LEU A 121 -19.95 -5.96 -0.82
N LYS A 122 -19.18 -4.98 -1.31
CA LYS A 122 -17.85 -5.23 -1.84
C LYS A 122 -17.03 -5.92 -0.75
N GLU A 123 -16.70 -7.18 -0.97
CA GLU A 123 -15.70 -7.86 -0.18
C GLU A 123 -14.38 -7.15 -0.41
N LEU A 124 -14.07 -6.19 0.47
CA LEU A 124 -12.83 -5.45 0.44
C LEU A 124 -11.71 -6.44 0.73
N LEU A 125 -11.05 -6.91 -0.30
CA LEU A 125 -9.83 -7.71 -0.17
C LEU A 125 -8.77 -6.85 0.53
N GLY A 126 -8.63 -7.02 1.83
CA GLY A 126 -7.50 -6.48 2.57
C GLY A 126 -6.18 -7.07 2.05
N HIS A 127 -5.08 -6.40 2.32
CA HIS A 127 -3.78 -6.96 1.99
C HIS A 127 -3.48 -8.20 2.84
N THR A 128 -2.93 -9.25 2.23
CA THR A 128 -2.33 -10.35 3.00
C THR A 128 -1.05 -9.84 3.68
N ARG A 129 -0.66 -10.45 4.79
CA ARG A 129 0.60 -10.12 5.48
C ARG A 129 1.80 -10.18 4.53
N PHE A 130 1.79 -11.13 3.59
CA PHE A 130 2.83 -11.27 2.58
C PHE A 130 2.91 -10.05 1.64
N GLN A 131 1.76 -9.53 1.18
CA GLN A 131 1.72 -8.34 0.32
C GLN A 131 2.25 -7.10 1.04
N VAL A 132 1.98 -6.97 2.36
CA VAL A 132 2.50 -5.91 3.22
C VAL A 132 4.02 -5.99 3.32
N VAL A 133 4.57 -7.18 3.59
CA VAL A 133 6.02 -7.40 3.70
C VAL A 133 6.73 -7.12 2.37
N VAL A 134 6.20 -7.59 1.25
CA VAL A 134 6.77 -7.33 -0.08
C VAL A 134 6.77 -5.83 -0.39
N GLY A 135 5.67 -5.13 -0.08
CA GLY A 135 5.61 -3.67 -0.25
C GLY A 135 6.65 -2.94 0.62
N ALA A 136 6.80 -3.35 1.88
CA ALA A 136 7.79 -2.78 2.80
C ALA A 136 9.22 -3.00 2.29
N ALA A 137 9.56 -4.23 1.90
CA ALA A 137 10.88 -4.55 1.34
C ALA A 137 11.18 -3.73 0.08
N MET A 138 10.20 -3.57 -0.81
CA MET A 138 10.30 -2.75 -2.00
C MET A 138 10.58 -1.28 -1.67
N GLY A 139 9.86 -0.70 -0.70
CA GLY A 139 10.06 0.68 -0.25
C GLY A 139 11.46 0.90 0.36
N ILE A 140 11.91 -0.01 1.24
CA ILE A 140 13.22 0.08 1.88
C ILE A 140 14.35 -0.07 0.86
N LEU A 141 14.40 -1.21 0.17
CA LEU A 141 15.50 -1.53 -0.75
C LEU A 141 15.55 -0.55 -1.91
N GLY A 142 14.38 -0.19 -2.45
CA GLY A 142 14.29 0.77 -3.51
C GLY A 142 14.78 2.15 -3.12
N THR A 143 14.47 2.63 -1.92
CA THR A 143 14.97 3.92 -1.43
C THR A 143 16.48 3.88 -1.20
N LEU A 144 17.03 2.79 -0.66
CA LEU A 144 18.49 2.63 -0.51
C LEU A 144 19.20 2.70 -1.86
N VAL A 145 18.68 2.00 -2.88
CA VAL A 145 19.26 2.06 -4.23
C VAL A 145 19.16 3.47 -4.81
N MET A 146 17.97 4.09 -4.74
CA MET A 146 17.75 5.45 -5.25
C MET A 146 18.67 6.48 -4.57
N TRP A 147 18.92 6.33 -3.27
CA TRP A 147 19.79 7.21 -2.50
C TRP A 147 21.24 7.17 -2.97
N ARG A 148 21.73 5.99 -3.37
CA ARG A 148 23.09 5.85 -3.93
C ARG A 148 23.28 6.69 -5.18
N PHE A 149 22.25 6.75 -6.06
CA PHE A 149 22.31 7.59 -7.27
C PHE A 149 22.21 9.09 -6.98
N TRP A 150 21.62 9.48 -5.85
CA TRP A 150 21.56 10.90 -5.47
C TRP A 150 22.84 11.42 -4.81
N GLN A 151 23.75 10.53 -4.43
CA GLN A 151 25.05 10.87 -3.84
C GLN A 151 26.20 10.82 -4.85
N SER A 152 25.96 10.18 -6.01
CA SER A 152 26.91 10.15 -7.13
C SER A 152 26.76 11.42 -7.99
#